data_84064c681af0a87b314f70d030945861
#
_entry.id   84064c681af0a87b314f70d030945861
#
_cell.length_a   1.000
_cell.length_b   1.000
_cell.length_c   1.000
_cell.angle_alpha   90.00
_cell.angle_beta   90.00
_cell.angle_gamma   90.00
#
_symmetry.space_group_name_H-M   'P 1'
#
loop_
_entity.id
_entity.type
_entity.pdbx_description
1 polymer ?
#
loop_
_entity_poly.entity_id
_entity_poly.type
_entity_poly.pdbx_seq_one_letter_code
_entity_poly.pdbx_strand_id
1 'polypeptide(L)'
;MVQTFNPDTVMLSQSGGQEIRNAGFTAEFLQTLVAQSKTLQLGSPVQMDSRMKRVSSAGELTDAYFVGEGEKIGTAKVGLNDYVLEARKIAVILPVTEEFLSYTWAQYFREVLPAVVDKFNKKIDGAVFLGLHNNPFGANVLESATTAGNVIEGDFSFDNLLDLEATTDAEPTAIVGHRSVKVALRGIADVHGNYAYDRNANTIDGIPFHELKLVEGQAYPAGTVLAGDFRNGLKYGVPNGTDLRIKIADQATLSKVQNTDPDTGDVHLFEQDMQAARFVFEIAVAIPNPDTFAAIEPDAGV
;
A
#
# COMPACT_ATOMS: atom_id res chain seq x y z
N MET A 1 33.58 4.95 47.59
CA MET A 1 32.12 5.07 47.66
C MET A 1 31.53 3.91 46.87
N VAL A 2 30.85 2.99 47.52
CA VAL A 2 30.15 1.90 46.84
C VAL A 2 28.87 2.50 46.27
N GLN A 3 28.73 2.55 44.96
CA GLN A 3 27.55 3.02 44.30
C GLN A 3 26.45 1.97 44.49
N THR A 4 25.49 2.24 45.37
CA THR A 4 24.33 1.38 45.54
C THR A 4 23.41 1.52 44.38
N PHE A 5 23.23 0.43 43.63
CA PHE A 5 22.23 0.37 42.56
C PHE A 5 20.84 0.56 43.14
N ASN A 6 20.13 1.61 42.69
CA ASN A 6 18.75 1.86 43.06
C ASN A 6 17.83 1.37 41.92
N PRO A 7 17.09 0.25 42.10
CA PRO A 7 16.23 -0.30 41.07
C PRO A 7 15.03 0.62 40.72
N ASP A 8 14.73 1.62 41.56
CA ASP A 8 13.64 2.57 41.31
C ASP A 8 14.05 3.76 40.41
N THR A 9 15.32 3.89 40.10
CA THR A 9 15.77 4.90 39.11
C THR A 9 15.57 4.34 37.71
N VAL A 10 14.53 4.78 37.04
CA VAL A 10 14.27 4.46 35.63
C VAL A 10 15.41 5.03 34.79
N MET A 11 16.31 4.16 34.32
CA MET A 11 17.31 4.56 33.34
C MET A 11 16.61 4.82 32.00
N LEU A 12 17.10 5.80 31.23
CA LEU A 12 16.63 6.10 29.87
C LEU A 12 16.68 4.87 28.93
N SER A 13 17.44 3.82 29.29
CA SER A 13 17.51 2.54 28.63
C SER A 13 16.37 1.57 29.01
N GLN A 14 15.61 1.86 30.06
CA GLN A 14 14.48 1.04 30.49
C GLN A 14 13.17 1.64 29.99
N SER A 15 12.18 0.81 29.77
CA SER A 15 10.85 1.00 29.16
C SER A 15 10.42 2.40 28.69
N GLY A 16 10.52 3.44 29.50
CA GLY A 16 10.07 4.79 29.13
C GLY A 16 10.96 5.49 28.11
N GLY A 17 12.28 5.32 28.16
CA GLY A 17 13.20 5.89 27.19
C GLY A 17 13.17 5.19 25.83
N GLN A 18 12.86 3.89 25.80
CA GLN A 18 12.64 3.15 24.57
C GLN A 18 11.30 3.51 23.92
N GLU A 19 10.24 3.73 24.71
CA GLU A 19 8.94 4.18 24.17
C GLU A 19 9.02 5.56 23.51
N ILE A 20 9.71 6.51 24.13
CA ILE A 20 9.90 7.85 23.55
C ILE A 20 10.73 7.79 22.26
N ARG A 21 11.78 6.99 22.22
CA ARG A 21 12.58 6.76 20.99
C ARG A 21 11.75 6.08 19.91
N ASN A 22 10.98 5.05 20.28
CA ASN A 22 10.10 4.34 19.37
C ASN A 22 9.02 5.26 18.80
N ALA A 23 8.44 6.16 19.60
CA ALA A 23 7.42 7.11 19.14
C ALA A 23 7.95 8.06 18.06
N GLY A 24 9.18 8.57 18.23
CA GLY A 24 9.82 9.44 17.21
C GLY A 24 10.05 8.70 15.90
N PHE A 25 10.59 7.50 15.94
CA PHE A 25 10.81 6.66 14.75
C PHE A 25 9.50 6.21 14.10
N THR A 26 8.47 5.93 14.87
CA THR A 26 7.15 5.56 14.37
C THR A 26 6.52 6.68 13.56
N ALA A 27 6.61 7.93 14.04
CA ALA A 27 6.06 9.08 13.32
C ALA A 27 6.81 9.33 12.00
N GLU A 28 8.14 9.27 12.00
CA GLU A 28 8.97 9.42 10.80
C GLU A 28 8.70 8.28 9.80
N PHE A 29 8.57 7.05 10.30
CA PHE A 29 8.21 5.90 9.47
C PHE A 29 6.86 6.09 8.80
N LEU A 30 5.81 6.43 9.55
CA LEU A 30 4.47 6.62 9.01
C LEU A 30 4.43 7.76 7.98
N GLN A 31 5.09 8.89 8.24
CA GLN A 31 5.18 9.98 7.28
C GLN A 31 5.86 9.54 5.98
N THR A 32 6.98 8.83 6.07
CA THR A 32 7.71 8.33 4.92
C THR A 32 6.91 7.26 4.16
N LEU A 33 6.23 6.38 4.89
CA LEU A 33 5.39 5.33 4.32
C LEU A 33 4.22 5.93 3.54
N VAL A 34 3.49 6.87 4.12
CA VAL A 34 2.39 7.59 3.45
C VAL A 34 2.90 8.37 2.23
N ALA A 35 4.07 9.02 2.35
CA ALA A 35 4.64 9.80 1.24
C ALA A 35 5.09 8.95 0.05
N GLN A 36 5.39 7.68 0.23
CA GLN A 36 5.93 6.81 -0.82
C GLN A 36 4.94 5.75 -1.34
N SER A 37 4.02 5.25 -0.51
CA SER A 37 3.03 4.26 -0.93
C SER A 37 1.96 4.86 -1.82
N LYS A 38 1.69 4.24 -2.96
CA LYS A 38 0.61 4.66 -3.85
C LYS A 38 -0.76 4.30 -3.28
N THR A 39 -0.86 3.19 -2.61
CA THR A 39 -2.08 2.80 -1.87
C THR A 39 -2.53 3.87 -0.88
N LEU A 40 -1.58 4.40 -0.10
CA LEU A 40 -1.87 5.40 0.93
C LEU A 40 -2.06 6.82 0.37
N GLN A 41 -1.43 7.13 -0.79
CA GLN A 41 -1.59 8.43 -1.45
C GLN A 41 -2.93 8.55 -2.17
N LEU A 42 -3.37 7.50 -2.84
CA LEU A 42 -4.56 7.50 -3.69
C LEU A 42 -5.83 7.11 -2.94
N GLY A 43 -5.73 6.14 -2.03
CA GLY A 43 -6.87 5.66 -1.24
C GLY A 43 -7.33 6.63 -0.16
N SER A 44 -8.53 6.42 0.35
CA SER A 44 -9.10 7.19 1.47
C SER A 44 -8.86 6.49 2.81
N PRO A 45 -8.39 7.22 3.82
CA PRO A 45 -8.18 6.66 5.16
C PRO A 45 -9.51 6.42 5.89
N VAL A 46 -9.61 5.29 6.57
CA VAL A 46 -10.71 4.95 7.46
C VAL A 46 -10.13 4.70 8.85
N GLN A 47 -10.61 5.43 9.83
CA GLN A 47 -10.17 5.25 11.22
C GLN A 47 -10.63 3.89 11.74
N MET A 48 -9.70 3.10 12.30
CA MET A 48 -9.96 1.78 12.86
C MET A 48 -9.60 1.75 14.35
N ASP A 49 -10.57 1.36 15.18
CA ASP A 49 -10.38 1.20 16.63
C ASP A 49 -9.95 -0.23 17.00
N SER A 50 -10.10 -1.17 16.07
CA SER A 50 -9.76 -2.59 16.24
C SER A 50 -9.16 -3.17 14.95
N ARG A 51 -8.65 -4.41 15.03
CA ARG A 51 -8.09 -5.12 13.84
C ARG A 51 -9.11 -5.37 12.73
N MET A 52 -10.38 -5.42 13.07
CA MET A 52 -11.46 -5.62 12.12
C MET A 52 -12.50 -4.53 12.32
N LYS A 53 -12.90 -3.86 11.24
CA LYS A 53 -13.96 -2.89 11.24
C LYS A 53 -14.91 -3.14 10.08
N ARG A 54 -16.18 -3.29 10.38
CA ARG A 54 -17.24 -3.29 9.38
C ARG A 54 -17.71 -1.87 9.15
N VAL A 55 -17.73 -1.46 7.91
CA VAL A 55 -18.17 -0.12 7.51
C VAL A 55 -19.36 -0.29 6.58
N SER A 56 -20.46 0.36 6.92
CA SER A 56 -21.64 0.44 6.05
C SER A 56 -21.61 1.79 5.35
N SER A 57 -21.53 1.77 4.03
CA SER A 57 -21.64 2.96 3.19
C SER A 57 -23.04 3.01 2.61
N ALA A 58 -23.62 4.20 2.54
CA ALA A 58 -24.86 4.39 1.81
C ALA A 58 -24.56 4.18 0.30
N GLY A 59 -25.26 3.22 -0.27
CA GLY A 59 -25.26 3.00 -1.72
C GLY A 59 -26.16 4.01 -2.43
N GLU A 60 -26.37 3.81 -3.71
CA GLU A 60 -27.25 4.64 -4.50
C GLU A 60 -28.69 4.63 -4.01
N LEU A 61 -29.33 5.79 -4.15
CA LEU A 61 -30.78 5.91 -3.99
C LEU A 61 -31.46 5.31 -5.23
N THR A 62 -32.43 4.42 -5.03
CA THR A 62 -33.07 3.73 -6.16
C THR A 62 -33.80 4.66 -7.10
N ASP A 63 -34.36 5.77 -6.64
CA ASP A 63 -35.07 6.72 -7.49
C ASP A 63 -35.39 8.04 -6.77
N ALA A 64 -35.63 9.09 -7.55
CA ALA A 64 -36.18 10.37 -7.11
C ALA A 64 -37.29 10.78 -8.06
N TYR A 65 -38.44 11.22 -7.53
CA TYR A 65 -39.64 11.46 -8.31
C TYR A 65 -39.94 12.96 -8.39
N PHE A 66 -40.30 13.42 -9.58
CA PHE A 66 -40.97 14.71 -9.77
C PHE A 66 -42.45 14.52 -9.41
N VAL A 67 -42.97 15.32 -8.49
CA VAL A 67 -44.34 15.17 -7.98
C VAL A 67 -45.10 16.49 -8.23
N GLY A 68 -46.26 16.38 -8.83
CA GLY A 68 -47.18 17.51 -9.01
C GLY A 68 -47.89 17.90 -7.71
N GLU A 69 -48.53 19.07 -7.71
CA GLU A 69 -49.27 19.53 -6.54
C GLU A 69 -50.44 18.61 -6.20
N GLY A 70 -50.44 18.01 -5.00
CA GLY A 70 -51.46 17.05 -4.57
C GLY A 70 -51.23 15.60 -4.94
N GLU A 71 -50.16 15.25 -5.63
CA GLU A 71 -49.83 13.88 -5.99
C GLU A 71 -49.06 13.15 -4.86
N LYS A 72 -49.17 11.81 -4.85
CA LYS A 72 -48.42 10.98 -3.88
C LYS A 72 -46.96 10.89 -4.25
N ILE A 73 -46.10 11.17 -3.26
CA ILE A 73 -44.66 11.01 -3.40
C ILE A 73 -44.31 9.51 -3.36
N GLY A 74 -43.54 9.06 -4.36
CA GLY A 74 -43.00 7.69 -4.41
C GLY A 74 -41.99 7.45 -3.28
N THR A 75 -41.85 6.20 -2.88
CA THR A 75 -40.83 5.81 -1.86
C THR A 75 -39.60 5.24 -2.55
N ALA A 76 -38.44 5.75 -2.19
CA ALA A 76 -37.16 5.21 -2.61
C ALA A 76 -36.50 4.39 -1.52
N LYS A 77 -35.64 3.44 -1.90
CA LYS A 77 -34.81 2.66 -0.98
C LYS A 77 -33.36 3.07 -1.17
N VAL A 78 -32.63 3.16 -0.06
CA VAL A 78 -31.18 3.32 -0.08
C VAL A 78 -30.56 1.92 0.02
N GLY A 79 -29.74 1.54 -0.93
CA GLY A 79 -28.87 0.38 -0.81
C GLY A 79 -27.83 0.62 0.29
N LEU A 80 -27.41 -0.41 1.00
CA LEU A 80 -26.28 -0.34 1.93
C LEU A 80 -25.19 -1.23 1.37
N ASN A 81 -24.04 -0.63 1.08
CA ASN A 81 -22.83 -1.36 0.69
C ASN A 81 -21.97 -1.57 1.94
N ASP A 82 -21.95 -2.78 2.42
CA ASP A 82 -21.16 -3.18 3.56
C ASP A 82 -19.81 -3.73 3.12
N TYR A 83 -18.73 -3.21 3.68
CA TYR A 83 -17.40 -3.79 3.49
C TYR A 83 -16.67 -3.97 4.82
N VAL A 84 -15.73 -4.88 4.85
CA VAL A 84 -14.95 -5.21 6.05
C VAL A 84 -13.50 -4.84 5.81
N LEU A 85 -12.95 -4.02 6.70
CA LEU A 85 -11.53 -3.74 6.79
C LEU A 85 -10.91 -4.70 7.81
N GLU A 86 -10.04 -5.59 7.36
CA GLU A 86 -9.30 -6.51 8.22
C GLU A 86 -7.80 -6.22 8.13
N ALA A 87 -7.20 -5.83 9.24
CA ALA A 87 -5.79 -5.50 9.29
C ALA A 87 -4.91 -6.75 9.15
N ARG A 88 -4.00 -6.70 8.19
CA ARG A 88 -2.98 -7.71 7.91
C ARG A 88 -1.62 -7.21 8.33
N LYS A 89 -0.81 -8.14 8.81
CA LYS A 89 0.52 -7.86 9.35
C LYS A 89 1.58 -8.00 8.28
N ILE A 90 2.41 -6.97 8.14
CA ILE A 90 3.67 -7.03 7.42
C ILE A 90 4.82 -6.89 8.41
N ALA A 91 5.86 -7.71 8.27
CA ALA A 91 6.97 -7.72 9.21
C ALA A 91 8.29 -8.08 8.52
N VAL A 92 9.37 -7.58 9.11
CA VAL A 92 10.74 -7.94 8.75
C VAL A 92 11.59 -8.06 10.00
N ILE A 93 12.56 -8.97 9.99
CA ILE A 93 13.56 -9.14 11.05
C ILE A 93 14.93 -8.88 10.41
N LEU A 94 15.70 -8.00 11.03
CA LEU A 94 17.06 -7.65 10.61
C LEU A 94 18.02 -8.04 11.71
N PRO A 95 18.84 -9.09 11.53
CA PRO A 95 19.93 -9.44 12.43
C PRO A 95 21.12 -8.49 12.23
N VAL A 96 21.75 -8.07 13.30
CA VAL A 96 22.90 -7.16 13.33
C VAL A 96 23.83 -7.56 14.45
N THR A 97 25.14 -7.42 14.28
CA THR A 97 26.12 -7.69 15.32
C THR A 97 26.03 -6.67 16.46
N GLU A 98 26.28 -7.10 17.69
CA GLU A 98 26.19 -6.22 18.88
C GLU A 98 27.24 -5.11 18.83
N GLU A 99 28.44 -5.42 18.34
CA GLU A 99 29.49 -4.41 18.16
C GLU A 99 29.05 -3.25 17.28
N PHE A 100 28.37 -3.54 16.17
CA PHE A 100 27.88 -2.51 15.25
C PHE A 100 26.79 -1.64 15.90
N LEU A 101 25.92 -2.24 16.68
CA LEU A 101 24.84 -1.51 17.37
C LEU A 101 25.36 -0.64 18.53
N SER A 102 26.40 -1.09 19.25
CA SER A 102 26.95 -0.32 20.38
C SER A 102 27.55 1.02 19.96
N TYR A 103 28.11 1.09 18.76
CA TYR A 103 28.77 2.31 18.25
C TYR A 103 27.84 3.22 17.42
N THR A 104 26.80 2.68 16.76
CA THR A 104 26.11 3.42 15.69
C THR A 104 24.58 3.24 15.69
N TRP A 105 23.98 2.84 16.81
CA TRP A 105 22.56 2.53 16.91
C TRP A 105 21.61 3.54 16.24
N ALA A 106 21.72 4.81 16.61
CA ALA A 106 20.83 5.85 16.08
C ALA A 106 21.04 6.11 14.58
N GLN A 107 22.28 6.00 14.11
CA GLN A 107 22.62 6.19 12.70
C GLN A 107 22.17 5.00 11.87
N TYR A 108 22.36 3.78 12.37
CA TYR A 108 21.89 2.56 11.69
C TYR A 108 20.38 2.58 11.45
N PHE A 109 19.59 2.93 12.46
CA PHE A 109 18.15 3.04 12.29
C PHE A 109 17.75 4.09 11.25
N ARG A 110 18.38 5.23 11.20
CA ARG A 110 18.11 6.26 10.20
C ARG A 110 18.44 5.81 8.78
N GLU A 111 19.46 5.01 8.60
CA GLU A 111 19.87 4.50 7.29
C GLU A 111 19.01 3.30 6.84
N VAL A 112 18.62 2.42 7.77
CA VAL A 112 17.87 1.21 7.48
C VAL A 112 16.36 1.46 7.36
N LEU A 113 15.83 2.40 8.15
CA LEU A 113 14.40 2.69 8.16
C LEU A 113 13.83 3.03 6.77
N PRO A 114 14.44 3.87 5.94
CA PRO A 114 13.97 4.14 4.59
C PRO A 114 13.93 2.90 3.70
N ALA A 115 14.90 1.99 3.85
CA ALA A 115 14.93 0.74 3.08
C ALA A 115 13.81 -0.22 3.50
N VAL A 116 13.50 -0.29 4.80
CA VAL A 116 12.36 -1.07 5.31
C VAL A 116 11.05 -0.49 4.79
N VAL A 117 10.89 0.83 4.83
CA VAL A 117 9.73 1.54 4.28
C VAL A 117 9.56 1.26 2.79
N ASP A 118 10.62 1.37 2.00
CA ASP A 118 10.57 1.10 0.55
C ASP A 118 10.12 -0.32 0.25
N LYS A 119 10.63 -1.31 1.00
CA LYS A 119 10.21 -2.71 0.82
C LYS A 119 8.78 -2.97 1.28
N PHE A 120 8.32 -2.33 2.36
CA PHE A 120 6.94 -2.44 2.81
C PHE A 120 5.99 -1.81 1.79
N ASN A 121 6.29 -0.61 1.29
CA ASN A 121 5.50 0.06 0.27
C ASN A 121 5.37 -0.77 -0.99
N LYS A 122 6.48 -1.26 -1.53
CA LYS A 122 6.48 -2.12 -2.72
C LYS A 122 5.66 -3.39 -2.55
N LYS A 123 5.66 -3.98 -1.34
CA LYS A 123 4.85 -5.16 -1.06
C LYS A 123 3.37 -4.84 -0.90
N ILE A 124 3.03 -3.75 -0.21
CA ILE A 124 1.65 -3.30 -0.03
C ILE A 124 1.07 -2.91 -1.39
N ASP A 125 1.77 -2.05 -2.13
CA ASP A 125 1.31 -1.59 -3.43
C ASP A 125 1.19 -2.74 -4.43
N GLY A 126 2.16 -3.67 -4.48
CA GLY A 126 2.07 -4.84 -5.34
C GLY A 126 0.90 -5.77 -5.02
N ALA A 127 0.57 -5.95 -3.73
CA ALA A 127 -0.57 -6.75 -3.30
C ALA A 127 -1.91 -6.07 -3.62
N VAL A 128 -2.02 -4.76 -3.38
CA VAL A 128 -3.26 -4.00 -3.56
C VAL A 128 -3.58 -3.75 -5.03
N PHE A 129 -2.59 -3.39 -5.84
CA PHE A 129 -2.85 -3.07 -7.26
C PHE A 129 -2.90 -4.32 -8.14
N LEU A 130 -2.01 -5.28 -7.94
CA LEU A 130 -1.80 -6.41 -8.84
C LEU A 130 -2.05 -7.79 -8.20
N GLY A 131 -2.47 -7.86 -6.95
CA GLY A 131 -2.69 -9.14 -6.26
C GLY A 131 -1.43 -9.97 -6.01
N LEU A 132 -0.24 -9.36 -6.08
CA LEU A 132 1.03 -10.05 -5.86
C LEU A 132 1.23 -10.43 -4.39
N HIS A 133 2.24 -11.26 -4.11
CA HIS A 133 2.65 -11.67 -2.76
C HIS A 133 1.58 -12.43 -1.96
N ASN A 134 0.78 -13.28 -2.62
CA ASN A 134 -0.34 -14.02 -2.02
C ASN A 134 -1.36 -13.08 -1.35
N ASN A 135 -1.68 -12.00 -2.02
CA ASN A 135 -2.54 -10.90 -1.59
C ASN A 135 -3.32 -11.18 -0.27
N PRO A 136 -2.90 -10.63 0.87
CA PRO A 136 -3.54 -10.92 2.15
C PRO A 136 -4.87 -10.20 2.33
N PHE A 137 -5.21 -9.25 1.46
CA PHE A 137 -6.39 -8.38 1.57
C PHE A 137 -7.64 -8.98 0.90
N GLY A 138 -7.47 -10.03 0.09
CA GLY A 138 -8.56 -10.74 -0.57
C GLY A 138 -8.99 -10.12 -1.90
N ALA A 139 -9.03 -8.80 -2.03
CA ALA A 139 -9.31 -8.09 -3.28
C ALA A 139 -8.10 -7.27 -3.73
N ASN A 140 -7.97 -7.05 -5.03
CA ASN A 140 -6.97 -6.15 -5.62
C ASN A 140 -7.61 -5.35 -6.77
N VAL A 141 -6.96 -4.26 -7.17
CA VAL A 141 -7.52 -3.34 -8.18
C VAL A 141 -7.70 -4.02 -9.54
N LEU A 142 -6.69 -4.79 -9.98
CA LEU A 142 -6.75 -5.48 -11.27
C LEU A 142 -7.87 -6.52 -11.32
N GLU A 143 -7.98 -7.36 -10.30
CA GLU A 143 -9.04 -8.36 -10.17
C GLU A 143 -10.43 -7.71 -10.05
N SER A 144 -10.52 -6.58 -9.38
CA SER A 144 -11.76 -5.81 -9.27
C SER A 144 -12.20 -5.29 -10.65
N ALA A 145 -11.29 -4.71 -11.44
CA ALA A 145 -11.57 -4.30 -12.80
C ALA A 145 -11.99 -5.48 -13.68
N THR A 146 -11.31 -6.63 -13.55
CA THR A 146 -11.67 -7.87 -14.28
C THR A 146 -13.05 -8.37 -13.88
N THR A 147 -13.38 -8.37 -12.60
CA THR A 147 -14.69 -8.82 -12.10
C THR A 147 -15.82 -7.90 -12.55
N ALA A 148 -15.57 -6.59 -12.64
CA ALA A 148 -16.51 -5.61 -13.16
C ALA A 148 -16.68 -5.69 -14.70
N GLY A 149 -15.77 -6.39 -15.39
CA GLY A 149 -15.76 -6.43 -16.86
C GLY A 149 -15.15 -5.18 -17.49
N ASN A 150 -14.44 -4.37 -16.72
CA ASN A 150 -13.82 -3.11 -17.12
C ASN A 150 -12.36 -3.31 -17.55
N VAL A 151 -12.09 -4.37 -18.31
CA VAL A 151 -10.75 -4.66 -18.85
C VAL A 151 -10.76 -4.50 -20.36
N ILE A 152 -9.83 -3.71 -20.86
CA ILE A 152 -9.57 -3.53 -22.28
C ILE A 152 -8.39 -4.39 -22.65
N GLU A 153 -8.63 -5.41 -23.49
CA GLU A 153 -7.59 -6.27 -24.01
C GLU A 153 -6.94 -5.62 -25.24
N GLY A 154 -5.62 -5.59 -25.28
CA GLY A 154 -4.85 -5.11 -26.42
C GLY A 154 -3.66 -4.26 -26.05
N ASP A 155 -2.89 -3.90 -27.10
CA ASP A 155 -1.73 -3.06 -26.97
C ASP A 155 -2.09 -1.67 -26.49
N PHE A 156 -1.17 -1.06 -25.76
CA PHE A 156 -1.34 0.28 -25.24
C PHE A 156 -1.36 1.32 -26.39
N SER A 157 -2.54 1.85 -26.69
CA SER A 157 -2.78 2.82 -27.76
C SER A 157 -3.53 4.07 -27.21
N PHE A 158 -3.60 5.13 -28.03
CA PHE A 158 -4.36 6.33 -27.67
C PHE A 158 -5.87 6.02 -27.55
N ASP A 159 -6.40 5.22 -28.47
CA ASP A 159 -7.82 4.86 -28.48
C ASP A 159 -8.18 4.03 -27.25
N ASN A 160 -7.34 3.02 -26.90
CA ASN A 160 -7.55 2.22 -25.68
C ASN A 160 -7.44 3.06 -24.39
N LEU A 161 -6.70 4.16 -24.42
CA LEU A 161 -6.62 5.07 -23.29
C LEU A 161 -7.91 5.88 -23.11
N LEU A 162 -8.51 6.33 -24.21
CA LEU A 162 -9.82 6.99 -24.19
C LEU A 162 -10.92 6.02 -23.76
N ASP A 163 -10.88 4.80 -24.27
CA ASP A 163 -11.83 3.73 -23.87
C ASP A 163 -11.70 3.39 -22.39
N LEU A 164 -10.49 3.44 -21.83
CA LEU A 164 -10.24 3.23 -20.39
C LEU A 164 -10.99 4.24 -19.52
N GLU A 165 -11.02 5.52 -19.94
CA GLU A 165 -11.77 6.55 -19.24
C GLU A 165 -13.28 6.39 -19.41
N ALA A 166 -13.73 5.94 -20.58
CA ALA A 166 -15.14 5.74 -20.89
C ALA A 166 -15.73 4.50 -20.19
N THR A 167 -14.90 3.53 -19.81
CA THR A 167 -15.33 2.26 -19.23
C THR A 167 -15.67 2.39 -17.74
N THR A 168 -15.13 3.38 -17.04
CA THR A 168 -15.42 3.60 -15.62
C THR A 168 -16.68 4.44 -15.43
N ASP A 169 -17.54 4.06 -14.50
CA ASP A 169 -18.75 4.85 -14.15
C ASP A 169 -18.41 6.22 -13.54
N ALA A 170 -17.23 6.36 -12.94
CA ALA A 170 -16.74 7.58 -12.32
C ALA A 170 -15.50 8.10 -13.04
N GLU A 171 -15.36 9.43 -13.10
CA GLU A 171 -14.15 10.06 -13.64
C GLU A 171 -12.90 9.57 -12.89
N PRO A 172 -11.90 9.02 -13.60
CA PRO A 172 -10.72 8.48 -12.96
C PRO A 172 -9.89 9.58 -12.29
N THR A 173 -9.58 9.38 -11.02
CA THR A 173 -8.77 10.32 -10.22
C THR A 173 -7.28 10.17 -10.44
N ALA A 174 -6.84 9.01 -10.92
CA ALA A 174 -5.45 8.71 -11.21
C ALA A 174 -5.31 7.54 -12.19
N ILE A 175 -4.19 7.52 -12.87
CA ILE A 175 -3.73 6.39 -13.70
C ILE A 175 -2.46 5.84 -13.06
N VAL A 176 -2.42 4.52 -12.89
CA VAL A 176 -1.31 3.81 -12.25
C VAL A 176 -0.71 2.80 -13.23
N GLY A 177 0.60 2.81 -13.35
CA GLY A 177 1.28 1.90 -14.25
C GLY A 177 2.77 1.76 -13.96
N HIS A 178 3.42 0.84 -14.64
CA HIS A 178 4.86 0.66 -14.53
C HIS A 178 5.62 1.75 -15.31
N ARG A 179 6.89 1.93 -14.99
CA ARG A 179 7.78 2.87 -15.67
C ARG A 179 7.88 2.63 -17.18
N SER A 180 7.80 1.37 -17.64
CA SER A 180 7.79 1.02 -19.06
C SER A 180 6.61 1.64 -19.80
N VAL A 181 5.42 1.62 -19.19
CA VAL A 181 4.21 2.26 -19.71
C VAL A 181 4.40 3.77 -19.84
N LYS A 182 5.00 4.41 -18.83
CA LYS A 182 5.33 5.85 -18.89
C LYS A 182 6.24 6.20 -20.06
N VAL A 183 7.17 5.31 -20.41
CA VAL A 183 8.04 5.51 -21.58
C VAL A 183 7.26 5.36 -22.89
N ALA A 184 6.38 4.36 -22.98
CA ALA A 184 5.51 4.14 -24.13
C ALA A 184 4.54 5.33 -24.35
N LEU A 185 3.93 5.85 -23.28
CA LEU A 185 3.05 7.04 -23.29
C LEU A 185 3.67 8.27 -23.94
N ARG A 186 4.98 8.43 -23.85
CA ARG A 186 5.68 9.57 -24.46
C ARG A 186 5.73 9.51 -26.00
N GLY A 187 5.47 8.35 -26.55
CA GLY A 187 5.44 8.13 -28.01
C GLY A 187 4.03 8.16 -28.59
N ILE A 188 3.00 8.17 -27.76
CA ILE A 188 1.60 8.13 -28.18
C ILE A 188 1.11 9.55 -28.44
N ALA A 189 0.63 9.78 -29.68
CA ALA A 189 0.02 11.02 -30.10
C ALA A 189 -1.29 10.72 -30.80
N ASP A 190 -2.20 11.69 -30.78
CA ASP A 190 -3.43 11.66 -31.55
C ASP A 190 -3.14 11.78 -33.06
N VAL A 191 -4.19 11.69 -33.90
CA VAL A 191 -4.11 11.87 -35.38
C VAL A 191 -3.63 13.25 -35.78
N HIS A 192 -3.66 14.24 -34.90
CA HIS A 192 -3.21 15.60 -35.12
C HIS A 192 -1.78 15.88 -34.64
N GLY A 193 -1.13 14.87 -34.01
CA GLY A 193 0.23 14.96 -33.49
C GLY A 193 0.33 15.54 -32.06
N ASN A 194 -0.76 15.65 -31.34
CA ASN A 194 -0.75 16.06 -29.93
C ASN A 194 -0.43 14.85 -29.07
N TYR A 195 0.50 14.99 -28.13
CA TYR A 195 0.86 13.91 -27.22
C TYR A 195 -0.15 13.81 -26.06
N ALA A 196 -0.63 12.59 -25.80
CA ALA A 196 -1.51 12.30 -24.67
C ALA A 196 -0.84 12.57 -23.31
N TYR A 197 0.48 12.38 -23.24
CA TYR A 197 1.23 12.57 -22.00
C TYR A 197 1.92 13.92 -21.91
N ASP A 198 1.49 14.75 -20.96
CA ASP A 198 2.20 15.98 -20.58
C ASP A 198 3.39 15.66 -19.66
N ARG A 199 4.60 15.92 -20.17
CA ARG A 199 5.85 15.66 -19.45
C ARG A 199 6.07 16.60 -18.26
N ASN A 200 5.54 17.80 -18.30
CA ASN A 200 5.74 18.81 -17.27
C ASN A 200 4.81 18.57 -16.09
N ALA A 201 3.54 18.30 -16.38
CA ALA A 201 2.53 18.02 -15.37
C ALA A 201 2.53 16.56 -14.89
N ASN A 202 3.14 15.62 -15.63
CA ASN A 202 3.09 14.17 -15.39
C ASN A 202 1.65 13.66 -15.40
N THR A 203 0.86 14.15 -16.34
CA THR A 203 -0.56 13.82 -16.51
C THR A 203 -0.81 13.21 -17.88
N ILE A 204 -1.87 12.45 -17.99
CA ILE A 204 -2.42 11.91 -19.21
C ILE A 204 -3.80 12.53 -19.34
N ASP A 205 -4.01 13.34 -20.35
CA ASP A 205 -5.26 14.10 -20.58
C ASP A 205 -5.81 14.81 -19.33
N GLY A 206 -4.91 15.37 -18.53
CA GLY A 206 -5.23 16.04 -17.26
C GLY A 206 -5.22 15.12 -16.01
N ILE A 207 -5.28 13.80 -16.19
CA ILE A 207 -5.29 12.83 -15.08
C ILE A 207 -3.85 12.52 -14.64
N PRO A 208 -3.53 12.59 -13.35
CA PRO A 208 -2.18 12.34 -12.86
C PRO A 208 -1.76 10.87 -13.04
N PHE A 209 -0.55 10.69 -13.58
CA PHE A 209 0.06 9.36 -13.73
C PHE A 209 0.95 9.04 -12.54
N HIS A 210 0.73 7.88 -11.93
CA HIS A 210 1.50 7.37 -10.81
C HIS A 210 2.30 6.11 -11.19
N GLU A 211 3.61 6.19 -10.99
CA GLU A 211 4.49 5.05 -11.24
C GLU A 211 4.42 4.06 -10.08
N LEU A 212 4.07 2.80 -10.40
CA LEU A 212 4.08 1.69 -9.45
C LEU A 212 5.47 1.05 -9.43
N LYS A 213 6.06 0.96 -8.23
CA LYS A 213 7.34 0.30 -8.00
C LYS A 213 7.11 -1.05 -7.32
N LEU A 214 7.62 -2.11 -7.90
CA LEU A 214 7.54 -3.46 -7.34
C LEU A 214 8.83 -3.88 -6.65
N VAL A 215 8.73 -4.96 -5.89
CA VAL A 215 9.90 -5.62 -5.29
C VAL A 215 10.78 -6.18 -6.41
N GLU A 216 12.08 -6.07 -6.25
CA GLU A 216 13.06 -6.62 -7.19
C GLU A 216 12.83 -8.12 -7.44
N GLY A 217 12.89 -8.53 -8.71
CA GLY A 217 12.59 -9.89 -9.12
C GLY A 217 11.10 -10.20 -9.36
N GLN A 218 10.21 -9.26 -9.11
CA GLN A 218 8.80 -9.37 -9.47
C GLN A 218 8.57 -8.80 -10.87
N ALA A 219 7.98 -9.60 -11.74
CA ALA A 219 7.56 -9.14 -13.05
C ALA A 219 6.30 -8.29 -12.91
N TYR A 220 6.31 -7.08 -13.47
CA TYR A 220 5.10 -6.33 -13.74
C TYR A 220 4.51 -6.87 -15.04
N PRO A 221 3.21 -7.16 -15.12
CA PRO A 221 2.59 -7.53 -16.38
C PRO A 221 2.86 -6.41 -17.40
N ALA A 222 3.61 -6.74 -18.47
CA ALA A 222 4.07 -5.71 -19.40
C ALA A 222 2.87 -5.04 -20.07
N GLY A 223 2.82 -3.71 -20.03
CA GLY A 223 1.74 -2.94 -20.66
C GLY A 223 0.49 -2.75 -19.81
N THR A 224 0.35 -3.39 -18.65
CA THR A 224 -0.82 -3.21 -17.79
C THR A 224 -0.91 -1.77 -17.27
N VAL A 225 -2.08 -1.16 -17.40
CA VAL A 225 -2.41 0.15 -16.88
C VAL A 225 -3.68 0.04 -16.06
N LEU A 226 -3.72 0.68 -14.93
CA LEU A 226 -4.87 0.72 -14.04
C LEU A 226 -5.36 2.17 -13.93
N ALA A 227 -6.64 2.39 -14.10
CA ALA A 227 -7.27 3.68 -13.89
C ALA A 227 -8.50 3.54 -13.01
N GLY A 228 -8.93 4.63 -12.41
CA GLY A 228 -10.18 4.65 -11.67
C GLY A 228 -10.24 5.73 -10.61
N ASP A 229 -11.38 5.79 -9.94
CA ASP A 229 -11.57 6.65 -8.78
C ASP A 229 -11.05 5.97 -7.51
N PHE A 230 -9.77 6.09 -7.27
CA PHE A 230 -9.12 5.51 -6.10
C PHE A 230 -9.60 6.13 -4.78
N ARG A 231 -10.05 7.37 -4.80
CA ARG A 231 -10.52 8.05 -3.58
C ARG A 231 -11.79 7.42 -3.04
N ASN A 232 -12.71 7.05 -3.90
CA ASN A 232 -13.95 6.40 -3.51
C ASN A 232 -13.87 4.88 -3.53
N GLY A 233 -13.15 4.29 -4.46
CA GLY A 233 -13.02 2.85 -4.66
C GLY A 233 -12.01 2.16 -3.75
N LEU A 234 -10.98 2.84 -3.24
CA LEU A 234 -9.92 2.25 -2.41
C LEU A 234 -9.95 2.82 -1.01
N LYS A 235 -10.21 1.98 -0.02
CA LYS A 235 -10.23 2.35 1.40
C LYS A 235 -9.11 1.64 2.13
N TYR A 236 -8.38 2.38 2.97
CA TYR A 236 -7.37 1.78 3.83
C TYR A 236 -7.54 2.22 5.27
N GLY A 237 -7.06 1.41 6.20
CA GLY A 237 -7.10 1.73 7.61
C GLY A 237 -5.89 1.18 8.36
N VAL A 238 -5.42 1.96 9.32
CA VAL A 238 -4.40 1.53 10.27
C VAL A 238 -5.08 1.47 11.64
N PRO A 239 -5.08 0.30 12.30
CA PRO A 239 -5.71 0.17 13.61
C PRO A 239 -5.01 1.06 14.65
N ASN A 240 -5.79 1.74 15.49
CA ASN A 240 -5.26 2.55 16.58
C ASN A 240 -4.37 1.70 17.51
N GLY A 241 -3.20 2.24 17.88
CA GLY A 241 -2.23 1.54 18.74
C GLY A 241 -1.43 0.43 18.05
N THR A 242 -1.61 0.22 16.74
CA THR A 242 -0.79 -0.69 15.93
C THR A 242 0.18 0.05 15.02
N ASP A 243 0.71 1.14 15.51
CA ASP A 243 1.83 1.83 14.88
C ASP A 243 3.00 0.87 14.61
N LEU A 244 4.00 1.32 13.88
CA LEU A 244 5.20 0.53 13.67
C LEU A 244 5.75 0.03 15.02
N ARG A 245 5.69 -1.27 15.23
CA ARG A 245 6.25 -1.89 16.43
C ARG A 245 7.66 -2.35 16.14
N ILE A 246 8.62 -1.75 16.81
CA ILE A 246 10.03 -2.14 16.77
C ILE A 246 10.34 -2.88 18.06
N LYS A 247 10.81 -4.11 17.94
CA LYS A 247 11.32 -4.90 19.08
C LYS A 247 12.70 -5.41 18.77
N ILE A 248 13.57 -5.32 19.75
CA ILE A 248 14.93 -5.81 19.70
C ILE A 248 15.01 -7.04 20.60
N ALA A 249 15.69 -8.06 20.13
CA ALA A 249 15.95 -9.27 20.87
C ALA A 249 17.43 -9.68 20.70
N ASP A 250 18.03 -10.08 21.78
CA ASP A 250 19.39 -10.61 21.90
C ASP A 250 19.39 -12.14 22.12
N GLN A 251 18.29 -12.68 22.63
CA GLN A 251 18.13 -14.09 22.99
C GLN A 251 17.06 -14.74 22.12
N ALA A 252 17.37 -14.98 20.86
CA ALA A 252 16.47 -15.65 19.95
C ALA A 252 17.24 -16.52 18.94
N THR A 253 16.57 -17.56 18.46
CA THR A 253 17.03 -18.36 17.34
C THR A 253 16.25 -17.94 16.11
N LEU A 254 16.95 -17.56 15.05
CA LEU A 254 16.38 -17.21 13.76
C LEU A 254 16.51 -18.40 12.81
N SER A 255 15.39 -19.03 12.50
CA SER A 255 15.33 -20.05 11.46
C SER A 255 15.07 -19.39 10.09
N LYS A 256 15.65 -19.95 9.03
CA LYS A 256 15.50 -19.46 7.65
C LYS A 256 16.00 -18.03 7.44
N VAL A 257 17.15 -17.71 7.97
CA VAL A 257 17.87 -16.49 7.57
C VAL A 257 18.22 -16.63 6.08
N GLN A 258 17.77 -15.69 5.25
CA GLN A 258 18.19 -15.65 3.85
C GLN A 258 19.68 -15.31 3.79
N ASN A 259 20.48 -16.33 3.74
CA ASN A 259 21.92 -16.23 3.52
C ASN A 259 22.25 -16.75 2.11
N THR A 260 23.28 -16.22 1.52
CA THR A 260 23.82 -16.67 0.22
C THR A 260 24.38 -18.09 0.30
N ASP A 261 24.54 -18.64 1.50
CA ASP A 261 25.04 -19.99 1.75
C ASP A 261 23.88 -20.91 2.15
N PRO A 262 23.52 -21.92 1.33
CA PRO A 262 22.44 -22.85 1.61
C PRO A 262 22.70 -23.76 2.85
N ASP A 263 23.94 -23.82 3.35
CA ASP A 263 24.35 -24.65 4.49
C ASP A 263 24.30 -23.92 5.85
N THR A 264 23.96 -22.63 5.87
CA THR A 264 23.79 -21.93 7.14
C THR A 264 22.45 -22.34 7.78
N GLY A 265 22.56 -23.12 8.84
CA GLY A 265 21.47 -23.53 9.72
C GLY A 265 20.84 -22.34 10.46
N ASP A 266 20.16 -22.63 11.55
CA ASP A 266 19.57 -21.60 12.41
C ASP A 266 20.66 -20.67 12.96
N VAL A 267 20.34 -19.35 12.99
CA VAL A 267 21.22 -18.34 13.59
C VAL A 267 20.82 -18.16 15.04
N HIS A 268 21.74 -18.49 15.95
CA HIS A 268 21.57 -18.31 17.39
C HIS A 268 22.17 -16.97 17.81
N LEU A 269 21.31 -15.98 18.06
CA LEU A 269 21.77 -14.60 18.31
C LEU A 269 22.73 -14.50 19.49
N PHE A 270 22.45 -15.23 20.58
CA PHE A 270 23.28 -15.19 21.77
C PHE A 270 24.68 -15.83 21.55
N GLU A 271 24.75 -16.93 20.81
CA GLU A 271 26.01 -17.63 20.53
C GLU A 271 26.92 -16.89 19.54
N GLN A 272 26.31 -16.04 18.70
CA GLN A 272 26.98 -15.31 17.62
C GLN A 272 27.18 -13.83 17.93
N ASP A 273 26.92 -13.39 19.17
CA ASP A 273 27.03 -12.00 19.60
C ASP A 273 26.22 -11.04 18.67
N MET A 274 24.96 -11.41 18.42
CA MET A 274 24.08 -10.70 17.51
C MET A 274 22.80 -10.25 18.22
N GLN A 275 22.25 -9.16 17.73
CA GLN A 275 20.90 -8.69 18.06
C GLN A 275 20.01 -8.69 16.82
N ALA A 276 18.71 -8.85 17.00
CA ALA A 276 17.75 -8.76 15.92
C ALA A 276 16.72 -7.67 16.18
N ALA A 277 16.56 -6.76 15.20
CA ALA A 277 15.50 -5.78 15.20
C ALA A 277 14.31 -6.30 14.38
N ARG A 278 13.15 -6.39 15.00
CA ARG A 278 11.90 -6.78 14.35
C ARG A 278 10.99 -5.58 14.14
N PHE A 279 10.68 -5.30 12.90
CA PHE A 279 9.73 -4.28 12.47
C PHE A 279 8.41 -4.95 12.12
N VAL A 280 7.32 -4.46 12.69
CA VAL A 280 5.97 -4.99 12.44
C VAL A 280 5.02 -3.83 12.22
N PHE A 281 4.30 -3.85 11.09
CA PHE A 281 3.27 -2.89 10.74
C PHE A 281 1.97 -3.63 10.38
N GLU A 282 0.83 -3.05 10.70
CA GLU A 282 -0.49 -3.61 10.37
C GLU A 282 -1.29 -2.60 9.55
N ILE A 283 -1.85 -3.06 8.44
CA ILE A 283 -2.68 -2.25 7.55
C ILE A 283 -3.86 -3.08 7.06
N ALA A 284 -5.01 -2.44 6.95
CA ALA A 284 -6.18 -2.99 6.31
C ALA A 284 -6.42 -2.26 4.99
N VAL A 285 -6.85 -3.00 3.98
CA VAL A 285 -7.26 -2.45 2.69
C VAL A 285 -8.56 -3.12 2.27
N ALA A 286 -9.47 -2.36 1.70
CA ALA A 286 -10.71 -2.86 1.12
C ALA A 286 -11.07 -2.08 -0.14
N ILE A 287 -11.71 -2.77 -1.06
CA ILE A 287 -12.27 -2.24 -2.31
C ILE A 287 -13.79 -2.40 -2.22
N PRO A 288 -14.52 -1.38 -1.76
CA PRO A 288 -15.97 -1.47 -1.57
C PRO A 288 -16.75 -1.55 -2.88
N ASN A 289 -16.26 -0.92 -3.93
CA ASN A 289 -16.92 -0.90 -5.23
C ASN A 289 -15.91 -1.26 -6.34
N PRO A 290 -16.02 -2.45 -6.94
CA PRO A 290 -15.13 -2.87 -8.02
C PRO A 290 -15.33 -2.08 -9.32
N ASP A 291 -16.55 -1.55 -9.59
CA ASP A 291 -16.91 -0.89 -10.85
C ASP A 291 -16.20 0.47 -11.04
N THR A 292 -15.56 0.98 -9.99
CA THR A 292 -14.78 2.22 -10.03
C THR A 292 -13.41 2.10 -10.70
N PHE A 293 -13.01 0.87 -11.04
CA PHE A 293 -11.69 0.60 -11.63
C PHE A 293 -11.81 0.04 -13.04
N ALA A 294 -10.85 0.41 -13.87
CA ALA A 294 -10.64 -0.17 -15.18
C ALA A 294 -9.17 -0.51 -15.39
N ALA A 295 -8.89 -1.43 -16.28
CA ALA A 295 -7.54 -1.87 -16.61
C ALA A 295 -7.36 -2.01 -18.13
N ILE A 296 -6.14 -1.75 -18.60
CA ILE A 296 -5.67 -2.22 -19.90
C ILE A 296 -4.73 -3.39 -19.62
N GLU A 297 -5.01 -4.53 -20.20
CA GLU A 297 -4.11 -5.67 -20.21
C GLU A 297 -3.70 -5.97 -21.66
N PRO A 298 -2.38 -6.06 -21.95
CA PRO A 298 -1.95 -6.47 -23.26
C PRO A 298 -2.40 -7.90 -23.53
N ASP A 299 -2.71 -8.18 -24.80
CA ASP A 299 -2.99 -9.54 -25.23
C ASP A 299 -1.90 -10.48 -24.71
N ALA A 300 -2.30 -11.50 -23.96
CA ALA A 300 -1.41 -12.59 -23.60
C ALA A 300 -0.98 -13.23 -24.92
N GLY A 301 0.17 -12.77 -25.45
CA GLY A 301 0.69 -13.21 -26.73
C GLY A 301 0.67 -14.73 -26.81
N VAL A 302 -0.01 -15.22 -27.82
CA VAL A 302 -0.10 -16.64 -28.22
C VAL A 302 1.32 -17.17 -28.51
#